data_8f20de453019a3cfa7bdf2cbb491a3b2
#
_entry.id   8f20de453019a3cfa7bdf2cbb491a3b2
#
_cell.length_a   1.000
_cell.length_b   1.000
_cell.length_c   1.000
_cell.angle_alpha   90.00
_cell.angle_beta   90.00
_cell.angle_gamma   90.00
#
_symmetry.space_group_name_H-M   'P 1'
#
loop_
_entity.id
_entity.type
_entity.pdbx_description
1 polymer ?
#
loop_
_entity_poly.entity_id
_entity_poly.type
_entity_poly.pdbx_seq_one_letter_code
_entity_poly.pdbx_strand_id
1 'polypeptide(L)'
;MLAKKLKSEIIHHNNFIGGRYSVLSEVGMLPADLMGLDIKKFKQINNLIKNKNFINLLTTNVSNILYLLKQKKFNSIILNYDEQSENLFKWYQQLVAESLGKNKNGILPVISSMPKDNHSLMQLYLDGPKNNFFTFFYVKEKNSP
;
A
#
# COMPACT_ATOMS: atom_id res chain seq x y z
N MET A 1 -9.97 -3.37 -35.14
CA MET A 1 -9.29 -3.54 -33.85
C MET A 1 -7.78 -3.48 -34.06
N LEU A 2 -7.07 -2.65 -33.30
CA LEU A 2 -5.63 -2.35 -33.50
C LEU A 2 -4.75 -3.61 -33.40
N ALA A 3 -5.01 -4.47 -32.42
CA ALA A 3 -4.25 -5.69 -32.18
C ALA A 3 -4.22 -6.64 -33.41
N LYS A 4 -5.32 -6.76 -34.15
CA LYS A 4 -5.35 -7.53 -35.41
C LYS A 4 -4.44 -6.93 -36.47
N LYS A 5 -4.39 -5.59 -36.57
CA LYS A 5 -3.50 -4.88 -37.52
C LYS A 5 -2.02 -5.08 -37.18
N LEU A 6 -1.71 -5.12 -35.87
CA LEU A 6 -0.35 -5.30 -35.34
C LEU A 6 0.06 -6.78 -35.21
N LYS A 7 -0.84 -7.73 -35.55
CA LYS A 7 -0.65 -9.18 -35.33
C LYS A 7 -0.22 -9.51 -33.88
N SER A 8 -0.75 -8.76 -32.92
CA SER A 8 -0.42 -8.92 -31.51
C SER A 8 -1.39 -9.90 -30.85
N GLU A 9 -0.88 -10.68 -29.92
CA GLU A 9 -1.69 -11.49 -29.02
C GLU A 9 -2.53 -10.61 -28.10
N ILE A 10 -3.75 -11.07 -27.76
CA ILE A 10 -4.66 -10.35 -26.89
C ILE A 10 -4.80 -11.15 -25.60
N ILE A 11 -4.33 -10.58 -24.50
CA ILE A 11 -4.58 -11.11 -23.17
C ILE A 11 -5.79 -10.40 -22.60
N HIS A 12 -6.83 -11.15 -22.29
CA HIS A 12 -8.07 -10.61 -21.76
C HIS A 12 -7.92 -10.31 -20.27
N HIS A 13 -8.34 -9.10 -19.88
CA HIS A 13 -8.42 -8.68 -18.50
C HIS A 13 -9.89 -8.63 -18.05
N ASN A 14 -10.14 -8.97 -16.78
CA ASN A 14 -11.50 -8.91 -16.22
C ASN A 14 -11.91 -7.43 -16.05
N ASN A 15 -12.99 -7.05 -16.78
CA ASN A 15 -13.49 -5.67 -16.80
C ASN A 15 -13.99 -5.14 -15.45
N PHE A 16 -14.25 -6.02 -14.48
CA PHE A 16 -14.69 -5.67 -13.13
C PHE A 16 -13.52 -5.39 -12.17
N ILE A 17 -12.27 -5.62 -12.59
CA ILE A 17 -11.08 -5.29 -11.80
C ILE A 17 -10.61 -3.89 -12.20
N GLY A 18 -10.86 -2.90 -11.35
CA GLY A 18 -10.36 -1.54 -11.54
C GLY A 18 -8.83 -1.45 -11.45
N GLY A 19 -8.23 -0.43 -12.10
CA GLY A 19 -6.78 -0.27 -12.22
C GLY A 19 -6.00 -0.39 -10.90
N ARG A 20 -6.51 0.19 -9.81
CA ARG A 20 -5.90 0.12 -8.47
C ARG A 20 -5.73 -1.29 -7.94
N TYR A 21 -6.61 -2.20 -8.33
CA TYR A 21 -6.64 -3.59 -7.85
C TYR A 21 -6.03 -4.59 -8.84
N SER A 22 -5.50 -4.10 -9.97
CA SER A 22 -5.06 -4.95 -11.09
C SER A 22 -3.59 -5.42 -10.98
N VAL A 23 -2.85 -5.01 -9.95
CA VAL A 23 -1.43 -5.36 -9.77
C VAL A 23 -1.22 -6.89 -9.73
N LEU A 24 -2.14 -7.63 -9.09
CA LEU A 24 -2.08 -9.09 -8.99
C LEU A 24 -2.90 -9.81 -10.06
N SER A 25 -3.43 -9.08 -11.03
CA SER A 25 -4.09 -9.62 -12.22
C SER A 25 -3.12 -9.70 -13.41
N GLU A 26 -3.63 -10.04 -14.58
CA GLU A 26 -2.87 -10.13 -15.82
C GLU A 26 -2.09 -8.84 -16.12
N VAL A 27 -2.63 -7.67 -15.73
CA VAL A 27 -2.04 -6.35 -16.00
C VAL A 27 -0.69 -6.18 -15.29
N GLY A 28 -0.57 -6.63 -14.04
CA GLY A 28 0.69 -6.57 -13.29
C GLY A 28 1.53 -7.83 -13.40
N MET A 29 0.88 -9.00 -13.51
CA MET A 29 1.60 -10.28 -13.51
C MET A 29 2.26 -10.60 -14.84
N LEU A 30 1.70 -10.17 -15.97
CA LEU A 30 2.36 -10.37 -17.28
C LEU A 30 3.72 -9.66 -17.37
N PRO A 31 3.84 -8.34 -17.10
CA PRO A 31 5.14 -7.69 -17.08
C PRO A 31 6.09 -8.27 -16.02
N ALA A 32 5.56 -8.70 -14.87
CA ALA A 32 6.38 -9.35 -13.85
C ALA A 32 6.97 -10.69 -14.35
N ASP A 33 6.19 -11.49 -15.05
CA ASP A 33 6.63 -12.75 -15.67
C ASP A 33 7.68 -12.50 -16.75
N LEU A 34 7.46 -11.51 -17.62
CA LEU A 34 8.41 -11.10 -18.65
C LEU A 34 9.74 -10.58 -18.08
N MET A 35 9.73 -10.03 -16.88
CA MET A 35 10.93 -9.63 -16.14
C MET A 35 11.59 -10.80 -15.37
N GLY A 36 11.04 -12.01 -15.47
CA GLY A 36 11.59 -13.20 -14.82
C GLY A 36 11.27 -13.32 -13.32
N LEU A 37 10.26 -12.58 -12.83
CA LEU A 37 9.82 -12.70 -11.44
C LEU A 37 8.97 -13.96 -11.22
N ASP A 38 9.12 -14.57 -10.07
CA ASP A 38 8.36 -15.78 -9.70
C ASP A 38 6.91 -15.44 -9.34
N ILE A 39 6.01 -15.55 -10.31
CA ILE A 39 4.57 -15.29 -10.14
C ILE A 39 3.93 -16.18 -9.05
N LYS A 40 4.47 -17.38 -8.82
CA LYS A 40 3.94 -18.27 -7.77
C LYS A 40 4.13 -17.70 -6.38
N LYS A 41 5.21 -16.96 -6.15
CA LYS A 41 5.45 -16.28 -4.87
C LYS A 41 4.40 -15.19 -4.60
N PHE A 42 4.00 -14.43 -5.60
CA PHE A 42 2.94 -13.43 -5.44
C PHE A 42 1.59 -14.07 -5.08
N LYS A 43 1.27 -15.23 -5.63
CA LYS A 43 0.03 -15.97 -5.29
C LYS A 43 -0.01 -16.44 -3.84
N GLN A 44 1.13 -16.56 -3.16
CA GLN A 44 1.18 -16.98 -1.74
C GLN A 44 0.54 -15.93 -0.80
N ILE A 45 0.44 -14.66 -1.21
CA ILE A 45 -0.28 -13.62 -0.47
C ILE A 45 -1.72 -14.05 -0.16
N ASN A 46 -2.34 -14.84 -1.02
CA ASN A 46 -3.68 -15.37 -0.79
C ASN A 46 -3.78 -16.25 0.48
N ASN A 47 -2.67 -16.80 0.96
CA ASN A 47 -2.65 -17.58 2.20
C ASN A 47 -2.89 -16.72 3.45
N LEU A 48 -2.61 -15.41 3.39
CA LEU A 48 -2.86 -14.48 4.50
C LEU A 48 -4.35 -14.41 4.83
N ILE A 49 -5.23 -14.47 3.82
CA ILE A 49 -6.69 -14.41 4.01
C ILE A 49 -7.20 -15.62 4.82
N LYS A 50 -6.50 -16.76 4.75
CA LYS A 50 -6.84 -17.96 5.50
C LYS A 50 -6.30 -17.95 6.94
N ASN A 51 -5.41 -17.03 7.25
CA ASN A 51 -4.79 -16.93 8.57
C ASN A 51 -5.69 -16.10 9.51
N LYS A 52 -6.31 -16.75 10.49
CA LYS A 52 -7.21 -16.10 11.47
C LYS A 52 -6.53 -14.98 12.25
N ASN A 53 -5.26 -15.17 12.65
CA ASN A 53 -4.52 -14.13 13.37
C ASN A 53 -4.30 -12.90 12.50
N PHE A 54 -3.96 -13.07 11.22
CA PHE A 54 -3.83 -11.97 10.28
C PHE A 54 -5.15 -11.20 10.13
N ILE A 55 -6.27 -11.90 9.96
CA ILE A 55 -7.59 -11.27 9.83
C ILE A 55 -7.96 -10.50 11.11
N ASN A 56 -7.72 -11.06 12.29
CA ASN A 56 -7.96 -10.38 13.55
C ASN A 56 -7.13 -9.12 13.71
N LEU A 57 -5.83 -9.18 13.39
CA LEU A 57 -4.93 -8.01 13.43
C LEU A 57 -5.38 -6.94 12.42
N LEU A 58 -5.76 -7.35 11.21
CA LEU A 58 -6.29 -6.43 10.20
C LEU A 58 -7.56 -5.73 10.67
N THR A 59 -8.51 -6.48 11.23
CA THR A 59 -9.76 -5.94 11.78
C THR A 59 -9.49 -4.96 12.91
N THR A 60 -8.59 -5.31 13.83
CA THR A 60 -8.19 -4.42 14.93
C THR A 60 -7.56 -3.13 14.41
N ASN A 61 -6.67 -3.23 13.41
CA ASN A 61 -6.03 -2.07 12.81
C ASN A 61 -7.07 -1.15 12.16
N VAL A 62 -7.98 -1.70 11.36
CA VAL A 62 -9.07 -0.91 10.74
C VAL A 62 -9.94 -0.24 11.80
N SER A 63 -10.28 -0.93 12.88
CA SER A 63 -11.06 -0.38 13.99
C SER A 63 -10.35 0.79 14.66
N ASN A 64 -9.04 0.67 14.89
CA ASN A 64 -8.20 1.74 15.44
C ASN A 64 -8.16 2.97 14.52
N ILE A 65 -8.00 2.75 13.21
CA ILE A 65 -8.02 3.84 12.23
C ILE A 65 -9.38 4.55 12.25
N LEU A 66 -10.49 3.81 12.28
CA LEU A 66 -11.83 4.41 12.36
C LEU A 66 -12.02 5.21 13.65
N TYR A 67 -11.49 4.74 14.77
CA TYR A 67 -11.49 5.49 16.03
C TYR A 67 -10.69 6.79 15.91
N LEU A 68 -9.48 6.74 15.34
CA LEU A 68 -8.64 7.91 15.12
C LEU A 68 -9.29 8.95 14.20
N LEU A 69 -9.98 8.51 13.16
CA LEU A 69 -10.75 9.38 12.28
C LEU A 69 -11.87 10.13 13.04
N LYS A 70 -12.56 9.45 13.96
CA LYS A 70 -13.55 10.10 14.85
C LYS A 70 -12.90 11.16 15.74
N GLN A 71 -11.62 10.99 16.11
CA GLN A 71 -10.81 11.97 16.82
C GLN A 71 -10.22 13.07 15.89
N LYS A 72 -10.71 13.18 14.65
CA LYS A 72 -10.26 14.17 13.64
C LYS A 72 -8.77 14.01 13.25
N LYS A 73 -8.23 12.80 13.37
CA LYS A 73 -6.88 12.48 12.89
C LYS A 73 -7.01 11.91 11.48
N PHE A 74 -6.74 12.73 10.47
CA PHE A 74 -6.95 12.37 9.07
C PHE A 74 -5.66 12.08 8.32
N ASN A 75 -4.50 12.38 8.90
CA ASN A 75 -3.21 12.15 8.26
C ASN A 75 -2.60 10.85 8.79
N SER A 76 -2.47 9.86 7.91
CA SER A 76 -1.79 8.60 8.17
C SER A 76 -0.33 8.73 7.78
N ILE A 77 0.56 8.87 8.75
CA ILE A 77 1.99 9.01 8.53
C ILE A 77 2.65 7.64 8.69
N ILE A 78 3.24 7.12 7.63
CA ILE A 78 4.06 5.90 7.68
C ILE A 78 5.52 6.31 7.80
N LEU A 79 6.11 6.01 8.95
CA LEU A 79 7.54 6.19 9.21
C LEU A 79 8.27 4.95 8.67
N ASN A 80 8.74 5.03 7.44
CA ASN A 80 9.34 3.91 6.72
C ASN A 80 10.85 3.85 6.94
N TYR A 81 11.32 2.83 7.67
CA TYR A 81 12.74 2.54 7.93
C TYR A 81 13.35 1.52 6.95
N ASP A 82 12.62 1.14 5.89
CA ASP A 82 13.10 0.22 4.86
C ASP A 82 12.98 0.82 3.46
N GLU A 83 14.11 1.21 2.88
CA GLU A 83 14.16 1.83 1.56
C GLU A 83 13.60 0.93 0.45
N GLN A 84 13.76 -0.39 0.57
CA GLN A 84 13.26 -1.35 -0.43
C GLN A 84 11.73 -1.35 -0.51
N SER A 85 11.05 -0.97 0.57
CA SER A 85 9.58 -0.89 0.63
C SER A 85 9.00 0.43 0.10
N GLU A 86 9.81 1.36 -0.40
CA GLU A 86 9.32 2.68 -0.83
C GLU A 86 8.23 2.57 -1.91
N ASN A 87 8.42 1.74 -2.92
CA ASN A 87 7.44 1.56 -3.98
C ASN A 87 6.16 0.84 -3.52
N LEU A 88 6.25 -0.04 -2.52
CA LEU A 88 5.09 -0.65 -1.87
C LEU A 88 4.24 0.45 -1.21
N PHE A 89 4.86 1.39 -0.52
CA PHE A 89 4.14 2.48 0.13
C PHE A 89 3.61 3.53 -0.84
N LYS A 90 4.25 3.77 -1.97
CA LYS A 90 3.68 4.59 -3.06
C LYS A 90 2.42 3.97 -3.63
N TRP A 91 2.40 2.65 -3.81
CA TRP A 91 1.20 1.93 -4.19
C TRP A 91 0.11 2.01 -3.10
N TYR A 92 0.47 1.82 -1.83
CA TYR A 92 -0.44 2.02 -0.69
C TYR A 92 -1.05 3.44 -0.68
N GLN A 93 -0.24 4.47 -0.91
CA GLN A 93 -0.70 5.85 -1.04
C GLN A 93 -1.82 5.99 -2.07
N GLN A 94 -1.59 5.46 -3.26
CA GLN A 94 -2.60 5.49 -4.32
C GLN A 94 -3.87 4.74 -3.92
N LEU A 95 -3.74 3.52 -3.40
CA LEU A 95 -4.87 2.70 -2.96
C LEU A 95 -5.74 3.44 -1.94
N VAL A 96 -5.13 4.02 -0.92
CA VAL A 96 -5.85 4.73 0.15
C VAL A 96 -6.47 6.02 -0.37
N ALA A 97 -5.69 6.87 -1.03
CA ALA A 97 -6.16 8.18 -1.49
C ALA A 97 -7.33 8.06 -2.47
N GLU A 98 -7.18 7.25 -3.51
CA GLU A 98 -8.23 7.10 -4.54
C GLU A 98 -9.44 6.29 -4.06
N SER A 99 -9.26 5.34 -3.14
CA SER A 99 -10.37 4.51 -2.68
C SER A 99 -11.22 5.20 -1.62
N LEU A 100 -10.60 5.95 -0.70
CA LEU A 100 -11.26 6.57 0.44
C LEU A 100 -11.54 8.05 0.25
N GLY A 101 -10.86 8.74 -0.67
CA GLY A 101 -11.02 10.16 -0.96
C GLY A 101 -12.32 10.46 -1.71
N LYS A 102 -13.48 10.30 -1.04
CA LYS A 102 -14.80 10.47 -1.64
C LYS A 102 -15.75 11.18 -0.67
N ASN A 103 -16.70 11.95 -1.21
CA ASN A 103 -17.75 12.59 -0.42
C ASN A 103 -17.21 13.43 0.74
N LYS A 104 -16.13 14.17 0.51
CA LYS A 104 -15.43 15.00 1.52
C LYS A 104 -14.81 14.19 2.68
N ASN A 105 -14.75 12.88 2.57
CA ASN A 105 -14.06 11.99 3.49
C ASN A 105 -12.76 11.49 2.89
N GLY A 106 -11.89 10.95 3.73
CA GLY A 106 -10.64 10.35 3.31
C GLY A 106 -9.59 10.35 4.39
N ILE A 107 -8.49 9.72 4.06
CA ILE A 107 -7.26 9.71 4.85
C ILE A 107 -6.17 10.24 3.93
N LEU A 108 -5.35 11.16 4.41
CA LEU A 108 -4.15 11.60 3.70
C LEU A 108 -2.99 10.65 4.06
N PRO A 109 -2.60 9.72 3.16
CA PRO A 109 -1.46 8.86 3.40
C PRO A 109 -0.17 9.62 3.07
N VAL A 110 0.71 9.73 4.05
CA VAL A 110 2.03 10.36 3.91
C VAL A 110 3.09 9.31 4.20
N ILE A 111 4.09 9.21 3.34
CA ILE A 111 5.23 8.33 3.54
C ILE A 111 6.43 9.17 3.90
N SER A 112 7.01 8.89 5.06
CA SER A 112 8.26 9.51 5.52
C SER A 112 9.39 8.50 5.46
N SER A 113 10.44 8.85 4.74
CA SER A 113 11.64 8.01 4.59
C SER A 113 12.57 8.22 5.78
N MET A 114 12.65 7.23 6.64
CA MET A 114 13.45 7.31 7.88
C MET A 114 14.84 6.70 7.70
N PRO A 115 15.86 7.23 8.36
CA PRO A 115 15.87 8.37 9.30
C PRO A 115 15.95 9.76 8.66
N LYS A 116 16.01 9.87 7.33
CA LYS A 116 16.19 11.12 6.59
C LYS A 116 15.20 12.21 7.01
N ASP A 117 13.93 11.85 7.08
CA ASP A 117 12.84 12.78 7.40
C ASP A 117 12.76 13.17 8.88
N ASN A 118 13.59 12.58 9.76
CA ASN A 118 13.77 13.08 11.10
C ASN A 118 14.28 14.53 11.10
N HIS A 119 15.13 14.86 10.14
CA HIS A 119 15.65 16.22 10.02
C HIS A 119 14.62 17.19 9.44
N SER A 120 13.84 16.77 8.47
CA SER A 120 12.95 17.67 7.70
C SER A 120 11.53 17.77 8.24
N LEU A 121 10.95 16.68 8.78
CA LEU A 121 9.54 16.61 9.09
C LEU A 121 9.22 16.36 10.57
N MET A 122 10.19 15.90 11.37
CA MET A 122 9.93 15.50 12.77
C MET A 122 9.40 16.66 13.61
N GLN A 123 9.92 17.88 13.40
CA GLN A 123 9.44 19.09 14.11
C GLN A 123 7.93 19.29 13.86
N LEU A 124 7.48 19.17 12.62
CA LEU A 124 6.06 19.29 12.28
C LEU A 124 5.23 18.19 12.92
N TYR A 125 5.74 16.97 12.98
CA TYR A 125 5.02 15.82 13.56
C TYR A 125 4.86 15.95 15.08
N LEU A 126 5.88 16.48 15.76
CA LEU A 126 5.88 16.60 17.22
C LEU A 126 5.12 17.83 17.69
N ASP A 127 5.29 18.97 17.03
CA ASP A 127 4.82 20.27 17.50
C ASP A 127 3.76 20.95 16.61
N GLY A 128 3.51 20.38 15.43
CA GLY A 128 2.50 20.86 14.51
C GLY A 128 1.06 20.42 14.86
N PRO A 129 0.12 20.52 13.91
CA PRO A 129 -1.27 20.14 14.11
C PRO A 129 -1.43 18.70 14.59
N LYS A 130 -2.26 18.47 15.59
CA LYS A 130 -2.47 17.16 16.23
C LYS A 130 -3.51 16.28 15.47
N ASN A 131 -3.49 16.35 14.13
CA ASN A 131 -4.37 15.59 13.24
C ASN A 131 -3.68 14.39 12.57
N ASN A 132 -2.49 14.03 13.04
CA ASN A 132 -1.69 12.92 12.54
C ASN A 132 -1.89 11.68 13.41
N PHE A 133 -1.74 10.49 12.79
CA PHE A 133 -1.44 9.24 13.47
C PHE A 133 -0.30 8.53 12.73
N PHE A 134 0.48 7.74 13.46
CA PHE A 134 1.76 7.23 13.00
C PHE A 134 1.76 5.71 12.95
N THR A 135 2.37 5.17 11.90
CA THR A 135 2.68 3.75 11.75
C THR A 135 4.17 3.61 11.52
N PHE A 136 4.85 2.87 12.39
CA PHE A 136 6.26 2.53 12.21
C PHE A 136 6.37 1.28 11.34
N PHE A 137 7.17 1.34 10.30
CA PHE A 137 7.45 0.20 9.45
C PHE A 137 8.96 -0.04 9.38
N TYR A 138 9.36 -1.25 9.68
CA TYR A 138 10.73 -1.72 9.56
C TYR A 138 10.75 -3.20 9.19
N VAL A 139 11.78 -3.63 8.50
CA VAL A 139 12.03 -5.04 8.17
C VAL A 139 13.07 -5.58 9.13
N LYS A 140 12.72 -6.66 9.84
CA LYS A 140 13.68 -7.35 10.71
C LYS A 140 14.48 -8.33 9.86
N GLU A 141 15.76 -8.06 9.68
CA GLU A 141 16.67 -9.00 9.04
C GLU A 141 16.94 -10.18 9.98
N LYS A 142 17.03 -11.39 9.40
CA LYS A 142 17.26 -12.62 10.18
C LYS A 142 18.59 -12.61 10.96
N ASN A 143 19.53 -11.76 10.59
CA ASN A 143 20.89 -11.68 11.16
C ASN A 143 21.20 -10.32 11.77
N SER A 144 20.21 -9.46 12.04
CA SER A 144 20.48 -8.25 12.83
C SER A 144 20.72 -8.62 14.28
N PRO A 145 21.79 -8.09 14.91
CA PRO A 145 22.12 -8.39 16.29
C PRO A 145 21.03 -7.95 17.28
#